data_b8ac60d3f835cf30f253aa8e2e80e99d
#
_entry.id   b8ac60d3f835cf30f253aa8e2e80e99d
#
_cell.length_a   1.000
_cell.length_b   1.000
_cell.length_c   1.000
_cell.angle_alpha   90.00
_cell.angle_beta   90.00
_cell.angle_gamma   90.00
#
_symmetry.space_group_name_H-M   'P 1'
#
loop_
_entity.id
_entity.type
_entity.pdbx_description
1 polymer ?
#
loop_
_entity_poly.entity_id
_entity_poly.type
_entity_poly.pdbx_seq_one_letter_code
_entity_poly.pdbx_strand_id
1 'polypeptide(L)'
;MTTCEVCGGAGAELGYAGLRQCANCTHVWADLSIDLEAIQCLYQRSYFFGDEYGNYLEDRRIIERNFAGRLATLRRFLTAAHTRLFEIGCAYGFFLNAARDLFDSVRGIDVAEDAVRHATRELGLEATCGDLLEADLSGHTFDVVCLWDTIEHLATPRRYVEAIAAHMPRGALIAITTGDIGSLNARIQQSQWRLIHPPTHLHYFTRQSLTRLLDRCGFRVRHVEYCGVYRSLGGMLHNLVALRGNWPRLGAWLQRATPSGLDVYLNLRDIMYIIAERR
;
A
#
# COMPACT_ATOMS: atom_id res chain seq x y z
N MET A 1 10.24 13.54 -13.05
CA MET A 1 11.18 12.40 -13.35
C MET A 1 11.14 12.09 -14.85
N THR A 2 12.28 12.05 -15.54
CA THR A 2 12.35 11.81 -17.00
C THR A 2 12.56 10.34 -17.35
N THR A 3 13.02 9.53 -16.39
CA THR A 3 13.37 8.12 -16.57
C THR A 3 12.54 7.21 -15.67
N CYS A 4 12.24 6.02 -16.15
CA CYS A 4 11.43 5.02 -15.48
C CYS A 4 12.19 4.36 -14.31
N GLU A 5 11.68 4.43 -13.10
CA GLU A 5 12.26 3.80 -11.89
C GLU A 5 12.32 2.26 -12.00
N VAL A 6 11.46 1.64 -12.81
CA VAL A 6 11.45 0.19 -12.97
C VAL A 6 12.56 -0.29 -13.89
N CYS A 7 12.82 0.37 -15.04
CA CYS A 7 13.75 -0.17 -16.04
C CYS A 7 14.79 0.82 -16.57
N GLY A 8 14.74 2.08 -16.17
CA GLY A 8 15.63 3.15 -16.65
C GLY A 8 15.27 3.67 -18.05
N GLY A 9 14.19 3.18 -18.68
CA GLY A 9 13.77 3.62 -20.01
C GLY A 9 13.13 4.99 -20.00
N ALA A 10 13.07 5.63 -21.17
CA ALA A 10 12.37 6.90 -21.35
C ALA A 10 10.86 6.72 -21.24
N GLY A 11 10.17 7.74 -20.71
CA GLY A 11 8.72 7.81 -20.66
C GLY A 11 8.15 8.82 -21.65
N ALA A 12 6.99 8.48 -22.22
CA ALA A 12 6.16 9.40 -23.00
C ALA A 12 4.95 9.84 -22.16
N GLU A 13 4.39 11.00 -22.48
CA GLU A 13 3.17 11.47 -21.86
C GLU A 13 2.01 10.52 -22.14
N LEU A 14 1.21 10.19 -21.10
CA LEU A 14 0.07 9.29 -21.24
C LEU A 14 -1.19 10.01 -21.74
N GLY A 15 -1.13 11.33 -21.92
CA GLY A 15 -2.24 12.14 -22.45
C GLY A 15 -3.30 12.55 -21.43
N TYR A 16 -3.16 12.18 -20.15
CA TYR A 16 -4.04 12.63 -19.06
C TYR A 16 -3.34 12.66 -17.71
N ALA A 17 -3.87 13.50 -16.82
CA ALA A 17 -3.49 13.59 -15.39
C ALA A 17 -2.00 13.86 -15.10
N GLY A 18 -1.23 14.42 -16.06
CA GLY A 18 0.20 14.65 -15.87
C GLY A 18 1.01 13.37 -15.67
N LEU A 19 0.55 12.25 -16.25
CA LEU A 19 1.20 10.95 -16.13
C LEU A 19 2.10 10.67 -17.34
N ARG A 20 3.18 9.92 -17.09
CA ARG A 20 4.08 9.38 -18.11
C ARG A 20 4.05 7.87 -18.10
N GLN A 21 4.22 7.27 -19.28
CA GLN A 21 4.31 5.83 -19.43
C GLN A 21 5.65 5.43 -20.06
N CYS A 22 6.29 4.42 -19.50
CA CYS A 22 7.51 3.84 -20.05
C CYS A 22 7.21 3.02 -21.29
N ALA A 23 7.91 3.33 -22.41
CA ALA A 23 7.80 2.58 -23.65
C ALA A 23 8.30 1.12 -23.53
N ASN A 24 9.22 0.84 -22.57
CA ASN A 24 9.87 -0.47 -22.46
C ASN A 24 9.15 -1.45 -21.50
N CYS A 25 8.55 -0.94 -20.42
CA CYS A 25 7.99 -1.82 -19.38
C CYS A 25 6.56 -1.46 -18.98
N THR A 26 5.94 -0.52 -19.67
CA THR A 26 4.56 -0.07 -19.42
C THR A 26 4.29 0.53 -18.03
N HIS A 27 5.33 0.71 -17.21
CA HIS A 27 5.20 1.39 -15.93
C HIS A 27 4.73 2.82 -16.14
N VAL A 28 3.80 3.29 -15.29
CA VAL A 28 3.26 4.64 -15.35
C VAL A 28 3.63 5.38 -14.07
N TRP A 29 3.95 6.67 -14.17
CA TRP A 29 4.27 7.51 -13.00
C TRP A 29 3.79 8.95 -13.20
N ALA A 30 3.58 9.66 -12.11
CA ALA A 30 3.29 11.08 -12.12
C ALA A 30 4.56 11.88 -12.47
N ASP A 31 4.46 12.83 -13.39
CA ASP A 31 5.58 13.71 -13.77
C ASP A 31 5.72 14.86 -12.75
N LEU A 32 5.98 14.47 -11.51
CA LEU A 32 6.14 15.39 -10.39
C LEU A 32 7.55 15.25 -9.79
N SER A 33 8.09 16.36 -9.35
CA SER A 33 9.30 16.40 -8.52
C SER A 33 8.85 16.68 -7.09
N ILE A 34 8.85 15.65 -6.25
CA ILE A 34 8.46 15.74 -4.83
C ILE A 34 9.68 15.35 -4.00
N ASP A 35 10.07 16.19 -3.05
CA ASP A 35 11.11 15.89 -2.07
C ASP A 35 10.54 15.17 -0.84
N LEU A 36 11.43 14.72 0.04
CA LEU A 36 11.07 13.99 1.24
C LEU A 36 10.22 14.83 2.20
N GLU A 37 10.52 16.12 2.34
CA GLU A 37 9.78 17.03 3.22
C GLU A 37 8.34 17.22 2.72
N ALA A 38 8.15 17.39 1.40
CA ALA A 38 6.82 17.45 0.79
C ALA A 38 6.06 16.12 0.95
N ILE A 39 6.73 14.97 0.86
CA ILE A 39 6.12 13.66 1.15
C ILE A 39 5.65 13.58 2.60
N GLN A 40 6.50 13.94 3.56
CA GLN A 40 6.14 13.94 4.98
C GLN A 40 4.95 14.85 5.28
N CYS A 41 4.89 16.03 4.63
CA CYS A 41 3.74 16.92 4.74
C CYS A 41 2.44 16.32 4.22
N LEU A 42 2.49 15.52 3.15
CA LEU A 42 1.30 14.83 2.61
C LEU A 42 0.72 13.77 3.56
N TYR A 43 1.59 13.10 4.33
CA TYR A 43 1.20 12.02 5.25
C TYR A 43 1.01 12.49 6.70
N GLN A 44 0.74 13.78 6.91
CA GLN A 44 0.33 14.30 8.20
C GLN A 44 -1.06 13.77 8.61
N ARG A 45 -1.50 14.17 9.80
CA ARG A 45 -2.77 13.72 10.38
C ARG A 45 -3.98 13.87 9.45
N SER A 46 -4.01 14.90 8.58
CA SER A 46 -5.10 15.12 7.62
C SER A 46 -5.28 13.97 6.64
N TYR A 47 -4.20 13.31 6.23
CA TYR A 47 -4.26 12.13 5.36
C TYR A 47 -5.12 11.00 5.96
N PHE A 48 -4.95 10.74 7.26
CA PHE A 48 -5.69 9.68 7.97
C PHE A 48 -7.06 10.12 8.47
N PHE A 49 -7.36 11.43 8.49
CA PHE A 49 -8.58 12.00 9.05
C PHE A 49 -9.18 13.08 8.13
N GLY A 50 -9.60 12.68 6.94
CA GLY A 50 -10.36 13.56 6.05
C GLY A 50 -9.94 13.59 4.59
N ASP A 51 -8.66 13.50 4.27
CA ASP A 51 -8.20 13.58 2.88
C ASP A 51 -8.37 12.24 2.16
N GLU A 52 -7.72 11.17 2.64
CA GLU A 52 -7.78 9.83 2.04
C GLU A 52 -8.74 8.90 2.82
N TYR A 53 -8.74 9.01 4.14
CA TYR A 53 -9.60 8.24 5.05
C TYR A 53 -10.52 9.19 5.81
N GLY A 54 -11.80 8.86 5.94
CA GLY A 54 -12.73 9.64 6.77
C GLY A 54 -12.32 9.67 8.25
N ASN A 55 -12.04 8.50 8.82
CA ASN A 55 -11.41 8.32 10.12
C ASN A 55 -10.79 6.92 10.19
N TYR A 56 -9.46 6.86 10.06
CA TYR A 56 -8.72 5.59 10.02
C TYR A 56 -8.91 4.74 11.28
N LEU A 57 -9.01 5.38 12.46
CA LEU A 57 -9.22 4.67 13.72
C LEU A 57 -10.64 4.13 13.89
N GLU A 58 -11.65 4.86 13.40
CA GLU A 58 -13.04 4.37 13.41
C GLU A 58 -13.24 3.21 12.44
N ASP A 59 -12.51 3.21 11.33
CA ASP A 59 -12.54 2.15 10.32
C ASP A 59 -11.69 0.92 10.70
N ARG A 60 -11.03 0.93 11.88
CA ARG A 60 -10.14 -0.12 12.38
C ARG A 60 -10.67 -1.53 12.12
N ARG A 61 -11.91 -1.82 12.47
CA ARG A 61 -12.52 -3.15 12.31
C ARG A 61 -12.51 -3.63 10.86
N ILE A 62 -12.79 -2.73 9.91
CA ILE A 62 -12.80 -3.05 8.47
C ILE A 62 -11.39 -3.22 7.95
N ILE A 63 -10.48 -2.35 8.39
CA ILE A 63 -9.06 -2.40 8.03
C ILE A 63 -8.45 -3.72 8.53
N GLU A 64 -8.67 -4.10 9.78
CA GLU A 64 -8.21 -5.38 10.35
C GLU A 64 -8.81 -6.58 9.60
N ARG A 65 -10.07 -6.50 9.16
CA ARG A 65 -10.71 -7.54 8.35
C ARG A 65 -10.04 -7.68 6.98
N ASN A 66 -9.66 -6.59 6.35
CA ASN A 66 -8.91 -6.59 5.08
C ASN A 66 -7.51 -7.19 5.30
N PHE A 67 -6.81 -6.82 6.36
CA PHE A 67 -5.52 -7.40 6.70
C PHE A 67 -5.60 -8.89 7.03
N ALA A 68 -6.66 -9.35 7.69
CA ALA A 68 -6.87 -10.77 7.94
C ALA A 68 -6.94 -11.59 6.64
N GLY A 69 -7.57 -11.06 5.59
CA GLY A 69 -7.58 -11.67 4.26
C GLY A 69 -6.19 -11.75 3.62
N ARG A 70 -5.43 -10.63 3.67
CA ARG A 70 -4.03 -10.56 3.17
C ARG A 70 -3.13 -11.53 3.93
N LEU A 71 -3.27 -11.58 5.25
CA LEU A 71 -2.51 -12.47 6.12
C LEU A 71 -2.84 -13.94 5.87
N ALA A 72 -4.10 -14.28 5.62
CA ALA A 72 -4.52 -15.64 5.26
C ALA A 72 -3.86 -16.13 3.96
N THR A 73 -3.74 -15.26 2.94
CA THR A 73 -2.99 -15.58 1.72
C THR A 73 -1.49 -15.72 2.01
N LEU A 74 -0.87 -14.78 2.76
CA LEU A 74 0.55 -14.83 3.11
C LEU A 74 0.92 -16.13 3.85
N ARG A 75 0.10 -16.55 4.81
CA ARG A 75 0.31 -17.79 5.61
C ARG A 75 0.51 -19.04 4.76
N ARG A 76 -0.03 -19.10 3.56
CA ARG A 76 0.13 -20.25 2.65
C ARG A 76 1.56 -20.41 2.11
N PHE A 77 2.39 -19.36 2.23
CA PHE A 77 3.76 -19.31 1.76
C PHE A 77 4.78 -19.31 2.91
N LEU A 78 4.32 -19.14 4.15
CA LEU A 78 5.19 -19.16 5.32
C LEU A 78 5.68 -20.58 5.61
N THR A 79 6.91 -20.65 6.09
CA THR A 79 7.55 -21.85 6.64
C THR A 79 8.10 -21.54 8.03
N ALA A 80 8.59 -22.53 8.75
CA ALA A 80 9.22 -22.34 10.06
C ALA A 80 10.47 -21.43 10.05
N ALA A 81 11.03 -21.14 8.87
CA ALA A 81 12.15 -20.22 8.72
C ALA A 81 11.72 -18.73 8.68
N HIS A 82 10.42 -18.46 8.52
CA HIS A 82 9.89 -17.10 8.43
C HIS A 82 9.44 -16.63 9.80
N THR A 83 10.36 -16.10 10.60
CA THR A 83 10.11 -15.75 12.01
C THR A 83 10.14 -14.23 12.27
N ARG A 84 10.69 -13.42 11.33
CA ARG A 84 10.88 -11.98 11.51
C ARG A 84 10.17 -11.22 10.41
N LEU A 85 9.12 -10.48 10.79
CA LEU A 85 8.33 -9.66 9.87
C LEU A 85 8.70 -8.19 10.00
N PHE A 86 8.79 -7.50 8.85
CA PHE A 86 8.95 -6.07 8.75
C PHE A 86 7.90 -5.46 7.83
N GLU A 87 7.25 -4.39 8.26
CA GLU A 87 6.27 -3.66 7.45
C GLU A 87 6.76 -2.26 7.12
N ILE A 88 6.78 -1.93 5.83
CA ILE A 88 7.08 -0.57 5.34
C ILE A 88 5.75 0.12 5.07
N GLY A 89 5.54 1.30 5.69
CA GLY A 89 4.26 1.98 5.69
C GLY A 89 3.28 1.34 6.69
N CYS A 90 3.73 1.13 7.93
CA CYS A 90 2.94 0.39 8.93
C CYS A 90 1.78 1.20 9.53
N ALA A 91 1.69 2.50 9.26
CA ALA A 91 0.66 3.41 9.77
C ALA A 91 0.38 3.18 11.26
N TYR A 92 -0.88 2.97 11.65
CA TYR A 92 -1.32 2.72 13.04
C TYR A 92 -0.99 1.31 13.55
N GLY A 93 -0.28 0.47 12.79
CA GLY A 93 0.21 -0.84 13.21
C GLY A 93 -0.85 -1.96 13.20
N PHE A 94 -2.00 -1.78 12.57
CA PHE A 94 -3.09 -2.77 12.61
C PHE A 94 -2.72 -4.10 11.95
N PHE A 95 -1.93 -4.09 10.87
CA PHE A 95 -1.44 -5.32 10.27
C PHE A 95 -0.39 -6.00 11.16
N LEU A 96 0.59 -5.26 11.68
CA LEU A 96 1.58 -5.79 12.62
C LEU A 96 0.92 -6.44 13.83
N ASN A 97 -0.11 -5.77 14.39
CA ASN A 97 -0.86 -6.32 15.52
C ASN A 97 -1.60 -7.61 15.16
N ALA A 98 -2.18 -7.71 13.95
CA ALA A 98 -2.83 -8.93 13.47
C ALA A 98 -1.84 -10.07 13.17
N ALA A 99 -0.59 -9.74 12.85
CA ALA A 99 0.45 -10.70 12.50
C ALA A 99 1.30 -11.14 13.70
N ARG A 100 1.29 -10.43 14.83
CA ARG A 100 2.24 -10.59 15.94
C ARG A 100 2.35 -12.01 16.51
N ASP A 101 1.26 -12.77 16.50
CA ASP A 101 1.24 -14.14 17.03
C ASP A 101 1.75 -15.19 16.03
N LEU A 102 2.11 -14.77 14.82
CA LEU A 102 2.61 -15.66 13.76
C LEU A 102 4.12 -15.58 13.59
N PHE A 103 4.77 -14.59 14.20
CA PHE A 103 6.20 -14.33 14.05
C PHE A 103 6.84 -14.13 15.42
N ASP A 104 8.12 -14.47 15.54
CA ASP A 104 8.90 -14.23 16.76
C ASP A 104 9.12 -12.72 16.98
N SER A 105 9.21 -11.96 15.89
CA SER A 105 9.23 -10.51 15.95
C SER A 105 8.49 -9.86 14.78
N VAL A 106 7.77 -8.78 15.09
CA VAL A 106 7.12 -7.91 14.11
C VAL A 106 7.61 -6.48 14.31
N ARG A 107 8.06 -5.84 13.26
CA ARG A 107 8.57 -4.46 13.27
C ARG A 107 7.98 -3.67 12.12
N GLY A 108 7.90 -2.35 12.28
CA GLY A 108 7.42 -1.48 11.23
C GLY A 108 8.16 -0.16 11.15
N ILE A 109 8.00 0.51 10.01
CA ILE A 109 8.46 1.87 9.79
C ILE A 109 7.39 2.64 9.04
N ASP A 110 7.18 3.90 9.44
CA ASP A 110 6.27 4.82 8.76
C ASP A 110 6.73 6.26 8.95
N VAL A 111 6.43 7.13 7.99
CA VAL A 111 6.78 8.57 8.07
C VAL A 111 5.81 9.37 8.93
N ALA A 112 4.63 8.82 9.24
CA ALA A 112 3.56 9.46 10.00
C ALA A 112 3.79 9.31 11.51
N GLU A 113 4.32 10.33 12.17
CA GLU A 113 4.66 10.31 13.61
C GLU A 113 3.48 9.94 14.52
N ASP A 114 2.29 10.53 14.27
CA ASP A 114 1.10 10.25 15.09
C ASP A 114 0.66 8.78 14.98
N ALA A 115 0.76 8.20 13.78
CA ALA A 115 0.41 6.81 13.54
C ALA A 115 1.41 5.86 14.23
N VAL A 116 2.70 6.11 14.09
CA VAL A 116 3.76 5.35 14.78
C VAL A 116 3.62 5.45 16.29
N ARG A 117 3.31 6.63 16.82
CA ARG A 117 3.07 6.84 18.25
C ARG A 117 1.90 6.00 18.77
N HIS A 118 0.82 5.89 17.98
CA HIS A 118 -0.29 4.99 18.31
C HIS A 118 0.15 3.52 18.28
N ALA A 119 0.84 3.08 17.23
CA ALA A 119 1.32 1.71 17.12
C ALA A 119 2.21 1.30 18.31
N THR A 120 3.09 2.21 18.76
CA THR A 120 4.00 1.94 19.87
C THR A 120 3.32 2.02 21.23
N ARG A 121 2.51 3.06 21.49
CA ARG A 121 1.96 3.31 22.82
C ARG A 121 0.69 2.54 23.09
N GLU A 122 -0.21 2.45 22.11
CA GLU A 122 -1.52 1.82 22.29
C GLU A 122 -1.50 0.32 21.97
N LEU A 123 -0.66 -0.12 21.01
CA LEU A 123 -0.59 -1.52 20.62
C LEU A 123 0.67 -2.24 21.11
N GLY A 124 1.64 -1.51 21.69
CA GLY A 124 2.89 -2.07 22.20
C GLY A 124 3.78 -2.68 21.13
N LEU A 125 3.74 -2.14 19.90
CA LEU A 125 4.49 -2.64 18.75
C LEU A 125 5.86 -1.96 18.62
N GLU A 126 6.81 -2.65 18.01
CA GLU A 126 8.09 -2.08 17.61
C GLU A 126 7.92 -1.36 16.26
N ALA A 127 7.66 -0.05 16.30
CA ALA A 127 7.56 0.79 15.11
C ALA A 127 8.45 2.01 15.21
N THR A 128 9.08 2.39 14.10
CA THR A 128 10.00 3.53 13.99
C THR A 128 9.39 4.59 13.08
N CYS A 129 9.46 5.87 13.51
CA CYS A 129 9.07 6.98 12.66
C CYS A 129 10.26 7.40 11.79
N GLY A 130 10.07 7.44 10.46
CA GLY A 130 11.08 7.88 9.52
C GLY A 130 10.96 7.24 8.14
N ASP A 131 11.87 7.63 7.26
CA ASP A 131 12.02 7.02 5.93
C ASP A 131 12.95 5.81 5.98
N LEU A 132 12.57 4.74 5.29
CA LEU A 132 13.36 3.50 5.22
C LEU A 132 14.78 3.74 4.69
N LEU A 133 14.95 4.65 3.72
CA LEU A 133 16.27 4.92 3.11
C LEU A 133 17.22 5.68 4.03
N GLU A 134 16.69 6.27 5.12
CA GLU A 134 17.46 6.99 6.15
C GLU A 134 17.58 6.18 7.44
N ALA A 135 16.81 5.09 7.57
CA ALA A 135 16.78 4.27 8.78
C ALA A 135 18.05 3.43 8.92
N ASP A 136 18.57 3.35 10.15
CA ASP A 136 19.63 2.39 10.47
C ASP A 136 19.05 1.00 10.71
N LEU A 137 19.18 0.14 9.71
CA LEU A 137 18.80 -1.26 9.78
C LEU A 137 20.00 -2.20 10.07
N SER A 138 21.15 -1.67 10.47
CA SER A 138 22.35 -2.44 10.76
C SER A 138 22.08 -3.55 11.78
N GLY A 139 22.53 -4.75 11.49
CA GLY A 139 22.30 -5.93 12.36
C GLY A 139 20.89 -6.53 12.31
N HIS A 140 19.96 -5.92 11.56
CA HIS A 140 18.62 -6.48 11.36
C HIS A 140 18.53 -7.27 10.07
N THR A 141 17.83 -8.41 10.15
CA THR A 141 17.46 -9.22 8.99
C THR A 141 15.98 -9.59 9.09
N PHE A 142 15.30 -9.67 7.93
CA PHE A 142 13.87 -9.90 7.86
C PHE A 142 13.55 -11.08 6.94
N ASP A 143 12.71 -11.97 7.41
CA ASP A 143 12.30 -13.16 6.66
C ASP A 143 11.03 -12.89 5.84
N VAL A 144 10.24 -11.91 6.27
CA VAL A 144 9.06 -11.44 5.57
C VAL A 144 9.01 -9.92 5.61
N VAL A 145 8.85 -9.30 4.45
CA VAL A 145 8.63 -7.85 4.33
C VAL A 145 7.30 -7.58 3.66
N CYS A 146 6.53 -6.67 4.23
CA CYS A 146 5.20 -6.30 3.71
C CYS A 146 5.14 -4.82 3.33
N LEU A 147 4.48 -4.53 2.20
CA LEU A 147 4.09 -3.19 1.76
C LEU A 147 2.61 -3.24 1.34
N TRP A 148 1.73 -2.70 2.17
CA TRP A 148 0.29 -2.74 1.89
C TRP A 148 -0.18 -1.37 1.39
N ASP A 149 -0.45 -1.30 0.07
CA ASP A 149 -0.85 -0.06 -0.60
C ASP A 149 0.12 1.10 -0.26
N THR A 150 1.44 0.81 -0.35
CA THR A 150 2.55 1.71 0.05
C THR A 150 3.51 2.00 -1.11
N ILE A 151 3.80 1.00 -1.95
CA ILE A 151 4.85 1.10 -2.98
C ILE A 151 4.57 2.19 -4.02
N GLU A 152 3.30 2.48 -4.28
CA GLU A 152 2.83 3.54 -5.19
C GLU A 152 3.12 4.96 -4.69
N HIS A 153 3.33 5.10 -3.40
CA HIS A 153 3.61 6.37 -2.72
C HIS A 153 5.11 6.70 -2.64
N LEU A 154 5.97 5.71 -2.82
CA LEU A 154 7.42 5.88 -2.67
C LEU A 154 8.00 6.66 -3.86
N ALA A 155 8.78 7.70 -3.60
CA ALA A 155 9.38 8.53 -4.67
C ALA A 155 10.33 7.72 -5.58
N THR A 156 11.05 6.76 -5.01
CA THR A 156 12.03 5.91 -5.72
C THR A 156 11.83 4.44 -5.35
N PRO A 157 10.71 3.78 -5.75
CA PRO A 157 10.32 2.46 -5.28
C PRO A 157 11.41 1.40 -5.48
N ARG A 158 12.21 1.52 -6.54
CA ARG A 158 13.34 0.63 -6.77
C ARG A 158 14.38 0.70 -5.65
N ARG A 159 14.76 1.90 -5.21
CA ARG A 159 15.75 2.08 -4.12
C ARG A 159 15.26 1.47 -2.81
N TYR A 160 13.96 1.62 -2.50
CA TYR A 160 13.36 1.00 -1.31
C TYR A 160 13.40 -0.52 -1.37
N VAL A 161 13.04 -1.12 -2.52
CA VAL A 161 13.09 -2.58 -2.68
C VAL A 161 14.54 -3.10 -2.67
N GLU A 162 15.50 -2.38 -3.26
CA GLU A 162 16.93 -2.72 -3.20
C GLU A 162 17.47 -2.61 -1.77
N ALA A 163 17.13 -1.54 -1.03
CA ALA A 163 17.57 -1.33 0.35
C ALA A 163 17.08 -2.47 1.26
N ILE A 164 15.79 -2.80 1.22
CA ILE A 164 15.26 -3.86 2.07
C ILE A 164 15.77 -5.25 1.65
N ALA A 165 15.99 -5.48 0.35
CA ALA A 165 16.54 -6.74 -0.16
C ALA A 165 17.93 -7.07 0.43
N ALA A 166 18.72 -6.04 0.79
CA ALA A 166 20.02 -6.23 1.46
C ALA A 166 19.89 -6.84 2.87
N HIS A 167 18.74 -6.68 3.50
CA HIS A 167 18.42 -7.20 4.84
C HIS A 167 17.59 -8.49 4.80
N MET A 168 17.37 -9.07 3.61
CA MET A 168 16.55 -10.26 3.43
C MET A 168 17.42 -11.45 2.99
N PRO A 169 17.46 -12.55 3.76
CA PRO A 169 18.18 -13.77 3.36
C PRO A 169 17.51 -14.45 2.16
N ARG A 170 18.22 -15.36 1.52
CA ARG A 170 17.64 -16.19 0.46
C ARG A 170 16.43 -16.97 0.99
N GLY A 171 15.37 -17.02 0.20
CA GLY A 171 14.11 -17.65 0.60
C GLY A 171 13.15 -16.72 1.37
N ALA A 172 13.61 -15.54 1.84
CA ALA A 172 12.73 -14.55 2.46
C ALA A 172 11.66 -14.06 1.48
N LEU A 173 10.51 -13.64 2.01
CA LEU A 173 9.36 -13.23 1.21
C LEU A 173 9.15 -11.72 1.27
N ILE A 174 8.83 -11.13 0.12
CA ILE A 174 8.24 -9.79 0.05
C ILE A 174 6.79 -9.90 -0.43
N ALA A 175 5.87 -9.22 0.28
CA ALA A 175 4.44 -9.24 0.03
C ALA A 175 3.96 -7.80 -0.21
N ILE A 176 3.35 -7.54 -1.37
CA ILE A 176 2.99 -6.18 -1.80
C ILE A 176 1.55 -6.17 -2.29
N THR A 177 0.73 -5.23 -1.80
CA THR A 177 -0.51 -4.83 -2.51
C THR A 177 -0.34 -3.45 -3.12
N THR A 178 -0.92 -3.25 -4.31
CA THR A 178 -0.99 -1.95 -4.99
C THR A 178 -2.02 -2.01 -6.12
N GLY A 179 -2.43 -0.85 -6.62
CA GLY A 179 -3.31 -0.76 -7.78
C GLY A 179 -2.67 -1.31 -9.06
N ASP A 180 -3.48 -1.95 -9.93
CA ASP A 180 -3.07 -2.37 -11.28
C ASP A 180 -3.72 -1.46 -12.33
N ILE A 181 -2.94 -0.48 -12.83
CA ILE A 181 -3.40 0.41 -13.92
C ILE A 181 -3.65 -0.35 -15.24
N GLY A 182 -3.11 -1.57 -15.37
CA GLY A 182 -3.36 -2.45 -16.50
C GLY A 182 -4.66 -3.24 -16.39
N SER A 183 -5.37 -3.18 -15.25
CA SER A 183 -6.65 -3.88 -15.03
C SER A 183 -7.75 -3.41 -15.98
N LEU A 184 -8.75 -4.27 -16.21
CA LEU A 184 -9.89 -3.89 -17.05
C LEU A 184 -10.63 -2.68 -16.48
N ASN A 185 -10.80 -2.64 -15.15
CA ASN A 185 -11.45 -1.53 -14.46
C ASN A 185 -10.71 -0.20 -14.69
N ALA A 186 -9.39 -0.17 -14.53
CA ALA A 186 -8.57 1.02 -14.77
C ALA A 186 -8.63 1.47 -16.25
N ARG A 187 -8.58 0.51 -17.18
CA ARG A 187 -8.65 0.79 -18.62
C ARG A 187 -9.98 1.41 -19.06
N ILE A 188 -11.08 0.98 -18.46
CA ILE A 188 -12.41 1.53 -18.75
C ILE A 188 -12.56 2.94 -18.16
N GLN A 189 -12.12 3.15 -16.92
CA GLN A 189 -12.27 4.43 -16.22
C GLN A 189 -11.21 5.46 -16.62
N GLN A 190 -10.07 5.03 -17.15
CA GLN A 190 -8.97 5.91 -17.57
C GLN A 190 -8.60 6.94 -16.48
N SER A 191 -8.65 8.24 -16.82
CA SER A 191 -8.35 9.33 -15.88
C SER A 191 -9.30 9.42 -14.68
N GLN A 192 -10.44 8.76 -14.73
CA GLN A 192 -11.41 8.71 -13.63
C GLN A 192 -11.22 7.49 -12.72
N TRP A 193 -10.23 6.64 -12.99
CA TRP A 193 -9.94 5.53 -12.10
C TRP A 193 -9.54 6.05 -10.73
N ARG A 194 -10.25 5.53 -9.70
CA ARG A 194 -10.16 6.02 -8.32
C ARG A 194 -8.76 6.05 -7.71
N LEU A 195 -7.81 5.31 -8.27
CA LEU A 195 -6.43 5.28 -7.78
C LEU A 195 -5.51 6.27 -8.52
N ILE A 196 -6.03 7.07 -9.49
CA ILE A 196 -5.26 8.15 -10.11
C ILE A 196 -5.51 9.43 -9.33
N HIS A 197 -4.67 9.71 -8.35
CA HIS A 197 -4.73 10.94 -7.55
C HIS A 197 -3.34 11.45 -7.14
N PRO A 198 -2.55 11.96 -8.10
CA PRO A 198 -1.32 12.63 -7.75
C PRO A 198 -1.66 13.91 -6.92
N PRO A 199 -0.83 14.32 -5.95
CA PRO A 199 0.52 13.87 -5.71
C PRO A 199 0.67 12.69 -4.74
N THR A 200 -0.40 12.15 -4.16
CA THR A 200 -0.29 11.06 -3.20
C THR A 200 0.16 9.76 -3.86
N HIS A 201 -0.41 9.39 -5.02
CA HIS A 201 0.09 8.28 -5.82
C HIS A 201 1.08 8.77 -6.87
N LEU A 202 2.34 8.37 -6.73
CA LEU A 202 3.43 8.74 -7.64
C LEU A 202 3.67 7.69 -8.71
N HIS A 203 3.37 6.41 -8.41
CA HIS A 203 3.61 5.27 -9.30
C HIS A 203 2.34 4.45 -9.50
N TYR A 204 2.13 4.03 -10.72
CA TYR A 204 0.98 3.21 -11.15
C TYR A 204 1.53 1.96 -11.82
N PHE A 205 1.54 0.88 -11.08
CA PHE A 205 2.10 -0.38 -11.55
C PHE A 205 1.11 -1.13 -12.41
N THR A 206 1.64 -1.89 -13.37
CA THR A 206 0.97 -3.06 -13.95
C THR A 206 1.57 -4.30 -13.31
N ARG A 207 0.87 -5.44 -13.39
CA ARG A 207 1.44 -6.73 -12.98
C ARG A 207 2.82 -6.95 -13.61
N GLN A 208 2.99 -6.61 -14.90
CA GLN A 208 4.25 -6.77 -15.60
C GLN A 208 5.35 -5.85 -15.06
N SER A 209 5.06 -4.58 -14.84
CA SER A 209 6.06 -3.62 -14.36
C SER A 209 6.50 -3.91 -12.92
N LEU A 210 5.58 -4.31 -12.03
CA LEU A 210 5.93 -4.68 -10.67
C LEU A 210 6.73 -5.99 -10.63
N THR A 211 6.35 -7.00 -11.42
CA THR A 211 7.14 -8.23 -11.56
C THR A 211 8.56 -7.92 -12.05
N ARG A 212 8.72 -7.02 -13.01
CA ARG A 212 10.03 -6.61 -13.53
C ARG A 212 10.86 -5.85 -12.50
N LEU A 213 10.24 -4.99 -11.70
CA LEU A 213 10.91 -4.31 -10.59
C LEU A 213 11.48 -5.34 -9.59
N LEU A 214 10.64 -6.25 -9.13
CA LEU A 214 11.02 -7.30 -8.18
C LEU A 214 12.12 -8.21 -8.73
N ASP A 215 12.02 -8.62 -10.00
CA ASP A 215 13.05 -9.45 -10.66
C ASP A 215 14.42 -8.75 -10.68
N ARG A 216 14.45 -7.45 -11.01
CA ARG A 216 15.68 -6.64 -11.01
C ARG A 216 16.29 -6.46 -9.62
N CYS A 217 15.47 -6.45 -8.57
CA CYS A 217 15.91 -6.36 -7.18
C CYS A 217 16.23 -7.74 -6.57
N GLY A 218 16.26 -8.82 -7.38
CA GLY A 218 16.68 -10.15 -6.95
C GLY A 218 15.57 -10.97 -6.30
N PHE A 219 14.32 -10.70 -6.63
CA PHE A 219 13.17 -11.51 -6.21
C PHE A 219 12.61 -12.34 -7.36
N ARG A 220 11.95 -13.45 -7.03
CA ARG A 220 11.16 -14.26 -7.96
C ARG A 220 9.72 -14.29 -7.50
N VAL A 221 8.80 -13.81 -8.34
CA VAL A 221 7.36 -13.84 -8.04
C VAL A 221 6.88 -15.28 -7.90
N ARG A 222 6.22 -15.58 -6.79
CA ARG A 222 5.66 -16.89 -6.41
C ARG A 222 4.14 -16.90 -6.54
N HIS A 223 3.49 -15.75 -6.31
CA HIS A 223 2.05 -15.64 -6.32
C HIS A 223 1.60 -14.27 -6.80
N VAL A 224 0.50 -14.24 -7.54
CA VAL A 224 -0.21 -13.02 -7.92
C VAL A 224 -1.70 -13.30 -7.87
N GLU A 225 -2.43 -12.52 -7.11
CA GLU A 225 -3.89 -12.52 -7.11
C GLU A 225 -4.44 -11.10 -7.13
N TYR A 226 -5.72 -10.96 -7.43
CA TYR A 226 -6.44 -9.69 -7.28
C TYR A 226 -7.33 -9.76 -6.06
N CYS A 227 -6.98 -8.98 -5.04
CA CYS A 227 -7.73 -8.94 -3.79
C CYS A 227 -8.83 -7.88 -3.86
N GLY A 228 -9.94 -8.17 -3.20
CA GLY A 228 -10.97 -7.18 -2.91
C GLY A 228 -10.76 -6.55 -1.54
N VAL A 229 -11.64 -5.62 -1.24
CA VAL A 229 -11.68 -4.94 0.05
C VAL A 229 -13.08 -5.01 0.66
N TYR A 230 -13.14 -5.17 1.97
CA TYR A 230 -14.37 -4.95 2.73
C TYR A 230 -14.59 -3.44 2.87
N ARG A 231 -15.82 -3.01 2.70
CA ARG A 231 -16.28 -1.64 2.93
C ARG A 231 -17.53 -1.68 3.78
N SER A 232 -17.70 -0.71 4.70
CA SER A 232 -18.96 -0.59 5.42
C SER A 232 -20.07 -0.15 4.47
N LEU A 233 -21.24 -0.75 4.59
CA LEU A 233 -22.40 -0.36 3.80
C LEU A 233 -22.78 1.10 4.08
N GLY A 234 -22.70 1.53 5.36
CA GLY A 234 -22.95 2.91 5.75
C GLY A 234 -21.99 3.91 5.09
N GLY A 235 -20.68 3.61 5.07
CA GLY A 235 -19.69 4.44 4.38
C GLY A 235 -19.90 4.48 2.86
N MET A 236 -20.28 3.36 2.26
CA MET A 236 -20.61 3.33 0.82
C MET A 236 -21.83 4.19 0.49
N LEU A 237 -22.91 4.12 1.28
CA LEU A 237 -24.09 4.94 1.12
C LEU A 237 -23.79 6.42 1.36
N HIS A 238 -22.98 6.74 2.36
CA HIS A 238 -22.49 8.09 2.59
C HIS A 238 -21.76 8.65 1.36
N ASN A 239 -20.77 7.93 0.85
CA ASN A 239 -19.98 8.37 -0.31
C ASN A 239 -20.85 8.53 -1.56
N LEU A 240 -21.81 7.64 -1.80
CA LEU A 240 -22.70 7.72 -2.94
C LEU A 240 -23.61 8.95 -2.86
N VAL A 241 -24.19 9.22 -1.70
CA VAL A 241 -25.20 10.27 -1.51
C VAL A 241 -24.54 11.61 -1.21
N ALA A 242 -23.53 11.66 -0.38
CA ALA A 242 -22.85 12.90 0.01
C ALA A 242 -21.93 13.44 -1.10
N LEU A 243 -21.11 12.58 -1.72
CA LEU A 243 -20.09 13.00 -2.68
C LEU A 243 -20.62 13.06 -4.11
N ARG A 244 -21.42 12.08 -4.54
CA ARG A 244 -21.98 12.06 -5.91
C ARG A 244 -23.35 12.72 -6.01
N GLY A 245 -24.18 12.58 -4.98
CA GLY A 245 -25.52 13.18 -4.91
C GLY A 245 -25.55 14.61 -4.38
N ASN A 246 -24.44 15.14 -3.86
CA ASN A 246 -24.32 16.47 -3.25
C ASN A 246 -25.29 16.71 -2.06
N TRP A 247 -25.60 15.65 -1.30
CA TRP A 247 -26.51 15.66 -0.17
C TRP A 247 -25.81 15.18 1.13
N PRO A 248 -24.85 15.97 1.67
CA PRO A 248 -23.98 15.51 2.77
C PRO A 248 -24.73 15.16 4.06
N ARG A 249 -25.82 15.92 4.38
CA ARG A 249 -26.61 15.64 5.58
C ARG A 249 -27.35 14.31 5.50
N LEU A 250 -27.91 13.97 4.33
CA LEU A 250 -28.58 12.69 4.09
C LEU A 250 -27.55 11.55 4.11
N GLY A 251 -26.38 11.74 3.51
CA GLY A 251 -25.29 10.78 3.56
C GLY A 251 -24.86 10.46 4.98
N ALA A 252 -24.63 11.48 5.82
CA ALA A 252 -24.29 11.31 7.23
C ALA A 252 -25.40 10.62 8.04
N TRP A 253 -26.66 10.91 7.75
CA TRP A 253 -27.77 10.21 8.38
C TRP A 253 -27.82 8.73 7.98
N LEU A 254 -27.68 8.41 6.69
CA LEU A 254 -27.65 7.02 6.20
C LEU A 254 -26.49 6.25 6.82
N GLN A 255 -25.31 6.84 6.96
CA GLN A 255 -24.17 6.21 7.61
C GLN A 255 -24.48 5.84 9.06
N ARG A 256 -25.10 6.76 9.82
CA ARG A 256 -25.48 6.52 11.23
C ARG A 256 -26.65 5.55 11.38
N ALA A 257 -27.59 5.56 10.45
CA ALA A 257 -28.76 4.67 10.46
C ALA A 257 -28.40 3.22 10.01
N THR A 258 -27.26 3.03 9.33
CA THR A 258 -26.82 1.71 8.91
C THR A 258 -26.20 0.99 10.11
N PRO A 259 -26.66 -0.24 10.45
CA PRO A 259 -26.08 -0.99 11.55
C PRO A 259 -24.58 -1.20 11.38
N SER A 260 -23.83 -1.00 12.46
CA SER A 260 -22.39 -1.30 12.48
C SER A 260 -22.19 -2.80 12.26
N GLY A 261 -21.33 -3.17 11.30
CA GLY A 261 -21.04 -4.57 11.00
C GLY A 261 -21.62 -5.07 9.68
N LEU A 262 -22.44 -4.28 8.99
CA LEU A 262 -22.83 -4.57 7.61
C LEU A 262 -21.72 -4.20 6.66
N ASP A 263 -20.86 -5.18 6.33
CA ASP A 263 -19.75 -5.02 5.41
C ASP A 263 -19.99 -5.74 4.10
N VAL A 264 -19.64 -5.09 3.01
CA VAL A 264 -19.70 -5.65 1.66
C VAL A 264 -18.28 -5.90 1.17
N TYR A 265 -18.02 -7.12 0.68
CA TYR A 265 -16.77 -7.44 0.00
C TYR A 265 -16.85 -7.05 -1.46
N LEU A 266 -15.97 -6.19 -1.91
CA LEU A 266 -15.89 -5.72 -3.29
C LEU A 266 -14.55 -6.11 -3.89
N ASN A 267 -14.55 -6.84 -4.98
CA ASN A 267 -13.36 -7.13 -5.77
C ASN A 267 -13.54 -6.62 -7.20
N LEU A 268 -13.00 -5.46 -7.48
CA LEU A 268 -13.01 -4.83 -8.79
C LEU A 268 -11.87 -5.36 -9.69
N ARG A 269 -11.07 -6.30 -9.19
CA ARG A 269 -9.89 -6.89 -9.84
C ARG A 269 -8.90 -5.83 -10.33
N ASP A 270 -8.71 -4.79 -9.53
CA ASP A 270 -7.82 -3.66 -9.80
C ASP A 270 -6.82 -3.39 -8.68
N ILE A 271 -6.85 -4.19 -7.60
CA ILE A 271 -5.80 -4.22 -6.58
C ILE A 271 -5.11 -5.57 -6.69
N MET A 272 -3.84 -5.56 -7.10
CA MET A 272 -3.04 -6.77 -7.16
C MET A 272 -2.34 -7.02 -5.82
N TYR A 273 -2.23 -8.29 -5.45
CA TYR A 273 -1.44 -8.78 -4.35
C TYR A 273 -0.36 -9.71 -4.90
N ILE A 274 0.89 -9.33 -4.71
CA ILE A 274 2.06 -10.08 -5.17
C ILE A 274 2.87 -10.57 -3.98
N ILE A 275 3.25 -11.85 -4.02
CA ILE A 275 4.25 -12.43 -3.11
C ILE A 275 5.43 -12.89 -3.96
N ALA A 276 6.64 -12.45 -3.57
CA ALA A 276 7.87 -12.84 -4.24
C ALA A 276 8.92 -13.30 -3.22
N GLU A 277 9.81 -14.19 -3.65
CA GLU A 277 10.85 -14.82 -2.84
C GLU A 277 12.22 -14.28 -3.23
N ARG A 278 13.05 -13.97 -2.24
CA ARG A 278 14.45 -13.56 -2.40
C ARG A 278 15.29 -14.73 -2.95
N ARG A 279 16.03 -14.47 -4.04
CA ARG A 279 16.91 -15.46 -4.69
C ARG A 279 18.21 -15.71 -3.97
#